data_e1938da1ab1afcb9387e8d0ad7d29f71
#
_entry.id   e1938da1ab1afcb9387e8d0ad7d29f71
#
_cell.length_a   1.000
_cell.length_b   1.000
_cell.length_c   1.000
_cell.angle_alpha   90.00
_cell.angle_beta   90.00
_cell.angle_gamma   90.00
#
_symmetry.space_group_name_H-M   'P 1'
#
loop_
_entity.id
_entity.type
_entity.pdbx_description
1 polymer ?
#
loop_
_entity_poly.entity_id
_entity_poly.type
_entity_poly.pdbx_seq_one_letter_code
_entity_poly.pdbx_strand_id
1 'polypeptide(L)'
;MRREKFVLVALIIAILFQLQGVSVVRAAAGQEEIKSEEQRVATWIKERDAFFKTHQRSPLSAKDKKNFNGLKYYPFNDRYVFSGTIERYILHINNPKYYATFLTNKGTNKRYLRYGRFHFTLDGKQYGLEIFKSILSDMLFIPFKDKTNGKETYEGGRYIDAEILPDYKMILDFNMAYHPSCAYSEKFICVLPPRENTLDVEIRAGEKLLNPHQP
;
A
#
# COMPACT_ATOMS: atom_id res chain seq x y z
N MET A 1 5.32 -50.87 -36.34
CA MET A 1 4.06 -50.16 -35.96
C MET A 1 3.72 -50.30 -34.49
N ARG A 2 3.80 -51.42 -33.78
CA ARG A 2 3.42 -51.53 -32.33
C ARG A 2 4.43 -50.89 -31.39
N ARG A 3 5.73 -50.92 -31.67
CA ARG A 3 6.80 -50.31 -30.83
C ARG A 3 6.80 -48.78 -30.85
N GLU A 4 6.49 -48.14 -31.98
CA GLU A 4 6.47 -46.67 -32.11
C GLU A 4 5.33 -46.04 -31.31
N LYS A 5 4.16 -46.73 -31.25
CA LYS A 5 3.03 -46.26 -30.44
C LYS A 5 3.33 -46.27 -28.94
N PHE A 6 4.10 -47.25 -28.43
CA PHE A 6 4.50 -47.30 -27.02
C PHE A 6 5.49 -46.20 -26.66
N VAL A 7 6.42 -45.88 -27.53
CA VAL A 7 7.41 -44.80 -27.32
C VAL A 7 6.70 -43.44 -27.27
N LEU A 8 5.73 -43.20 -28.17
CA LEU A 8 4.99 -41.95 -28.23
C LEU A 8 4.12 -41.75 -26.96
N VAL A 9 3.46 -42.79 -26.47
CA VAL A 9 2.65 -42.74 -25.24
C VAL A 9 3.52 -42.49 -24.01
N ALA A 10 4.70 -43.12 -23.92
CA ALA A 10 5.64 -42.90 -22.83
C ALA A 10 6.20 -41.48 -22.82
N LEU A 11 6.48 -40.89 -23.98
CA LEU A 11 6.91 -39.50 -24.11
C LEU A 11 5.83 -38.51 -23.70
N ILE A 12 4.57 -38.76 -24.08
CA ILE A 12 3.45 -37.90 -23.70
C ILE A 12 3.22 -37.94 -22.18
N ILE A 13 3.29 -39.11 -21.55
CA ILE A 13 3.17 -39.27 -20.09
C ILE A 13 4.30 -38.55 -19.36
N ALA A 14 5.55 -38.62 -19.86
CA ALA A 14 6.68 -37.93 -19.26
C ALA A 14 6.53 -36.40 -19.37
N ILE A 15 6.04 -35.88 -20.48
CA ILE A 15 5.78 -34.43 -20.68
C ILE A 15 4.67 -33.96 -19.74
N LEU A 16 3.58 -34.73 -19.59
CA LEU A 16 2.49 -34.40 -18.67
C LEU A 16 2.96 -34.38 -17.22
N PHE A 17 3.82 -35.32 -16.82
CA PHE A 17 4.41 -35.34 -15.47
C PHE A 17 5.33 -34.14 -15.20
N GLN A 18 6.11 -33.70 -16.19
CA GLN A 18 6.94 -32.48 -16.07
C GLN A 18 6.11 -31.23 -15.99
N LEU A 19 5.02 -31.10 -16.76
CA LEU A 19 4.11 -29.96 -16.72
C LEU A 19 3.39 -29.87 -15.38
N GLN A 20 2.99 -30.97 -14.78
CA GLN A 20 2.39 -31.00 -13.44
C GLN A 20 3.40 -30.62 -12.35
N GLY A 21 4.64 -31.09 -12.42
CA GLY A 21 5.71 -30.71 -11.51
C GLY A 21 6.00 -29.22 -11.51
N VAL A 22 6.07 -28.60 -12.69
CA VAL A 22 6.30 -27.14 -12.85
C VAL A 22 5.13 -26.33 -12.30
N SER A 23 3.89 -26.76 -12.50
CA SER A 23 2.71 -26.04 -11.96
C SER A 23 2.64 -26.11 -10.43
N VAL A 24 2.97 -27.23 -9.81
CA VAL A 24 3.00 -27.40 -8.35
C VAL A 24 4.09 -26.55 -7.70
N VAL A 25 5.30 -26.53 -8.28
CA VAL A 25 6.42 -25.72 -7.80
C VAL A 25 6.09 -24.21 -7.90
N ARG A 26 5.44 -23.78 -8.98
CA ARG A 26 5.04 -22.39 -9.17
C ARG A 26 3.94 -21.96 -8.20
N ALA A 27 2.98 -22.86 -7.91
CA ALA A 27 1.94 -22.61 -6.93
C ALA A 27 2.52 -22.52 -5.50
N ALA A 28 3.46 -23.39 -5.15
CA ALA A 28 4.14 -23.35 -3.85
C ALA A 28 4.96 -22.09 -3.66
N ALA A 29 5.71 -21.64 -4.68
CA ALA A 29 6.45 -20.40 -4.64
C ALA A 29 5.53 -19.17 -4.48
N GLY A 30 4.40 -19.14 -5.15
CA GLY A 30 3.39 -18.08 -4.98
C GLY A 30 2.80 -18.06 -3.56
N GLN A 31 2.54 -19.19 -2.95
CA GLN A 31 2.06 -19.28 -1.56
C GLN A 31 3.10 -18.84 -0.54
N GLU A 32 4.38 -19.12 -0.77
CA GLU A 32 5.48 -18.65 0.07
C GLU A 32 5.64 -17.12 -0.01
N GLU A 33 5.52 -16.54 -1.19
CA GLU A 33 5.57 -15.10 -1.40
C GLU A 33 4.42 -14.39 -0.67
N ILE A 34 3.18 -14.86 -0.82
CA ILE A 34 2.01 -14.32 -0.12
C ILE A 34 2.20 -14.40 1.40
N LYS A 35 2.70 -15.53 1.92
CA LYS A 35 2.95 -15.71 3.34
C LYS A 35 4.04 -14.75 3.87
N SER A 36 5.05 -14.46 3.06
CA SER A 36 6.09 -13.48 3.41
C SER A 36 5.53 -12.06 3.47
N GLU A 37 4.64 -11.69 2.54
CA GLU A 37 3.96 -10.39 2.54
C GLU A 37 3.02 -10.24 3.74
N GLU A 38 2.21 -11.26 4.06
CA GLU A 38 1.36 -11.25 5.25
C GLU A 38 2.18 -11.07 6.54
N GLN A 39 3.33 -11.77 6.65
CA GLN A 39 4.23 -11.63 7.78
C GLN A 39 4.85 -10.22 7.86
N ARG A 40 5.19 -9.61 6.73
CA ARG A 40 5.68 -8.24 6.65
C ARG A 40 4.64 -7.24 7.15
N VAL A 41 3.40 -7.37 6.70
CA VAL A 41 2.27 -6.55 7.16
C VAL A 41 2.01 -6.75 8.65
N ALA A 42 2.02 -7.98 9.14
CA ALA A 42 1.83 -8.27 10.56
C ALA A 42 2.93 -7.65 11.45
N THR A 43 4.17 -7.63 10.97
CA THR A 43 5.29 -6.98 11.65
C THR A 43 5.10 -5.47 11.68
N TRP A 44 4.78 -4.86 10.55
CA TRP A 44 4.51 -3.43 10.44
C TRP A 44 3.35 -2.99 11.36
N ILE A 45 2.27 -3.78 11.46
CA ILE A 45 1.15 -3.52 12.39
C ILE A 45 1.65 -3.49 13.84
N LYS A 46 2.46 -4.47 14.26
CA LYS A 46 3.03 -4.50 15.62
C LYS A 46 3.91 -3.31 15.92
N GLU A 47 4.75 -2.90 14.98
CA GLU A 47 5.61 -1.73 15.12
C GLU A 47 4.79 -0.44 15.22
N ARG A 48 3.75 -0.31 14.43
CA ARG A 48 2.84 0.84 14.45
C ARG A 48 2.07 0.90 15.76
N ASP A 49 1.54 -0.21 16.25
CA ASP A 49 0.87 -0.28 17.55
C ASP A 49 1.82 0.06 18.71
N ALA A 50 3.07 -0.43 18.66
CA ALA A 50 4.09 -0.08 19.64
C ALA A 50 4.41 1.42 19.61
N PHE A 51 4.52 2.03 18.41
CA PHE A 51 4.70 3.47 18.26
C PHE A 51 3.54 4.25 18.90
N PHE A 52 2.30 3.86 18.64
CA PHE A 52 1.12 4.51 19.22
C PHE A 52 1.11 4.41 20.74
N LYS A 53 1.45 3.25 21.28
CA LYS A 53 1.44 2.99 22.72
C LYS A 53 2.54 3.71 23.49
N THR A 54 3.76 3.75 22.96
CA THR A 54 4.95 4.12 23.74
C THR A 54 5.68 5.37 23.27
N HIS A 55 5.65 5.68 21.97
CA HIS A 55 6.52 6.70 21.42
C HIS A 55 6.11 8.12 21.86
N GLN A 56 7.09 9.01 22.08
CA GLN A 56 6.84 10.39 22.52
C GLN A 56 6.02 11.20 21.50
N ARG A 57 6.23 10.96 20.19
CA ARG A 57 5.49 11.59 19.09
C ARG A 57 4.18 10.89 18.73
N SER A 58 3.72 9.93 19.55
CA SER A 58 2.42 9.29 19.36
C SER A 58 1.29 10.33 19.38
N PRO A 59 0.28 10.20 18.52
CA PRO A 59 -0.86 11.11 18.54
C PRO A 59 -1.80 10.90 19.73
N LEU A 60 -1.66 9.79 20.44
CA LEU A 60 -2.50 9.50 21.61
C LEU A 60 -2.10 10.33 22.83
N SER A 61 -3.10 10.76 23.61
CA SER A 61 -2.88 11.36 24.93
C SER A 61 -2.30 10.33 25.91
N ALA A 62 -1.70 10.80 27.01
CA ALA A 62 -1.20 9.91 28.06
C ALA A 62 -2.31 9.02 28.66
N LYS A 63 -3.55 9.51 28.69
CA LYS A 63 -4.74 8.75 29.13
C LYS A 63 -5.09 7.66 28.15
N ASP A 64 -5.10 8.00 26.84
CA ASP A 64 -5.49 7.05 25.79
C ASP A 64 -4.44 5.95 25.61
N LYS A 65 -3.15 6.27 25.77
CA LYS A 65 -2.06 5.28 25.75
C LYS A 65 -2.23 4.18 26.81
N LYS A 66 -2.74 4.52 28.01
CA LYS A 66 -2.98 3.54 29.09
C LYS A 66 -4.01 2.49 28.69
N ASN A 67 -5.03 2.92 27.94
CA ASN A 67 -6.15 2.07 27.51
C ASN A 67 -5.99 1.55 26.08
N PHE A 68 -4.85 1.82 25.43
CA PHE A 68 -4.63 1.44 24.03
C PHE A 68 -4.36 -0.05 23.91
N ASN A 69 -5.19 -0.74 23.13
CA ASN A 69 -5.15 -2.17 22.87
C ASN A 69 -4.85 -2.50 21.39
N GLY A 70 -4.30 -1.54 20.65
CA GLY A 70 -3.99 -1.67 19.22
C GLY A 70 -4.95 -0.88 18.33
N LEU A 71 -4.49 -0.58 17.12
CA LEU A 71 -5.31 0.00 16.06
C LEU A 71 -6.18 -1.09 15.43
N LYS A 72 -7.17 -0.69 14.64
CA LYS A 72 -7.99 -1.64 13.89
C LYS A 72 -7.55 -1.69 12.44
N TYR A 73 -7.52 -2.88 11.89
CA TYR A 73 -7.15 -3.13 10.49
C TYR A 73 -8.19 -4.03 9.80
N TYR A 74 -8.24 -3.96 8.49
CA TYR A 74 -8.85 -5.03 7.69
C TYR A 74 -7.97 -6.28 7.78
N PRO A 75 -8.53 -7.49 7.61
CA PRO A 75 -7.71 -8.69 7.40
C PRO A 75 -6.78 -8.52 6.21
N PHE A 76 -5.59 -9.11 6.28
CA PHE A 76 -4.67 -9.13 5.15
C PHE A 76 -5.37 -9.71 3.90
N ASN A 77 -5.13 -9.08 2.76
CA ASN A 77 -5.67 -9.52 1.49
C ASN A 77 -4.67 -9.19 0.37
N ASP A 78 -4.10 -10.23 -0.24
CA ASP A 78 -3.11 -10.17 -1.32
C ASP A 78 -3.62 -9.47 -2.58
N ARG A 79 -4.96 -9.46 -2.79
CA ARG A 79 -5.63 -8.69 -3.86
C ARG A 79 -5.29 -7.21 -3.87
N TYR A 80 -4.87 -6.66 -2.73
CA TYR A 80 -4.50 -5.26 -2.57
C TYR A 80 -2.99 -5.02 -2.54
N VAL A 81 -2.19 -6.00 -3.00
CA VAL A 81 -0.74 -5.90 -3.18
C VAL A 81 -0.42 -5.84 -4.67
N PHE A 82 0.26 -4.79 -5.10
CA PHE A 82 0.60 -4.57 -6.51
C PHE A 82 2.09 -4.30 -6.62
N SER A 83 2.79 -5.07 -7.45
CA SER A 83 4.18 -4.82 -7.81
C SER A 83 4.27 -4.28 -9.24
N GLY A 84 5.17 -3.35 -9.47
CA GLY A 84 5.33 -2.75 -10.79
C GLY A 84 6.42 -1.71 -10.85
N THR A 85 6.59 -1.13 -12.04
CA THR A 85 7.56 -0.06 -12.29
C THR A 85 6.88 1.30 -12.16
N ILE A 86 7.56 2.24 -11.53
CA ILE A 86 7.11 3.61 -11.40
C ILE A 86 7.34 4.34 -12.75
N GLU A 87 6.29 4.93 -13.29
CA GLU A 87 6.40 5.91 -14.36
C GLU A 87 6.99 7.21 -13.78
N ARG A 88 8.32 7.35 -13.87
CA ARG A 88 9.03 8.47 -13.25
C ARG A 88 8.86 9.76 -14.02
N TYR A 89 8.70 10.86 -13.29
CA TYR A 89 8.78 12.20 -13.87
C TYR A 89 10.22 12.66 -13.93
N ILE A 90 10.70 12.89 -15.14
CA ILE A 90 12.01 13.52 -15.37
C ILE A 90 11.78 15.03 -15.45
N LEU A 91 11.66 15.66 -14.27
CA LEU A 91 11.41 17.09 -14.16
C LEU A 91 12.70 17.79 -13.68
N HIS A 92 13.01 18.90 -14.32
CA HIS A 92 14.10 19.75 -13.84
C HIS A 92 13.65 20.51 -12.58
N ILE A 93 14.55 20.72 -11.61
CA ILE A 93 14.24 21.36 -10.33
C ILE A 93 13.62 22.77 -10.47
N ASN A 94 13.92 23.46 -11.56
CA ASN A 94 13.35 24.79 -11.88
C ASN A 94 11.97 24.69 -12.55
N ASN A 95 11.47 23.47 -12.85
CA ASN A 95 10.14 23.31 -13.43
C ASN A 95 9.10 23.40 -12.30
N PRO A 96 8.11 24.33 -12.39
CA PRO A 96 7.07 24.44 -11.38
C PRO A 96 6.29 23.13 -11.14
N LYS A 97 6.16 22.28 -12.16
CA LYS A 97 5.52 20.95 -12.05
C LYS A 97 6.29 19.95 -11.21
N TYR A 98 7.57 20.22 -10.91
CA TYR A 98 8.40 19.39 -10.04
C TYR A 98 7.88 19.34 -8.61
N TYR A 99 7.15 20.34 -8.19
CA TYR A 99 6.60 20.47 -6.86
C TYR A 99 5.09 20.27 -6.84
N ALA A 100 4.60 19.61 -5.80
CA ALA A 100 3.19 19.57 -5.44
C ALA A 100 2.98 20.37 -4.16
N THR A 101 1.97 21.21 -4.14
CA THR A 101 1.55 21.94 -2.94
C THR A 101 0.29 21.28 -2.40
N PHE A 102 0.39 20.70 -1.21
CA PHE A 102 -0.73 20.07 -0.52
C PHE A 102 -1.37 21.06 0.45
N LEU A 103 -2.67 21.17 0.41
CA LEU A 103 -3.42 21.74 1.50
C LEU A 103 -3.38 20.81 2.71
N THR A 104 -3.30 21.38 3.92
CA THR A 104 -3.36 20.61 5.16
C THR A 104 -4.73 20.76 5.84
N ASN A 105 -5.01 19.88 6.79
CA ASN A 105 -6.21 19.96 7.65
C ASN A 105 -6.31 21.27 8.48
N LYS A 106 -5.25 22.07 8.53
CA LYS A 106 -5.21 23.38 9.21
C LYS A 106 -5.19 24.56 8.24
N GLY A 107 -5.49 24.34 6.96
CA GLY A 107 -5.52 25.41 5.94
C GLY A 107 -4.15 25.94 5.52
N THR A 108 -3.06 25.31 5.96
CA THR A 108 -1.69 25.67 5.54
C THR A 108 -1.25 24.80 4.37
N ASN A 109 -0.14 25.16 3.74
CA ASN A 109 0.40 24.45 2.60
C ASN A 109 1.70 23.71 2.98
N LYS A 110 1.87 22.49 2.46
CA LYS A 110 3.13 21.73 2.50
C LYS A 110 3.57 21.39 1.09
N ARG A 111 4.88 21.48 0.83
CA ARG A 111 5.46 21.18 -0.48
C ARG A 111 6.14 19.83 -0.48
N TYR A 112 5.90 19.07 -1.54
CA TYR A 112 6.53 17.79 -1.84
C TYR A 112 7.07 17.79 -3.26
N LEU A 113 8.00 16.88 -3.55
CA LEU A 113 8.46 16.63 -4.92
C LEU A 113 7.51 15.64 -5.59
N ARG A 114 7.14 15.88 -6.85
CA ARG A 114 6.46 14.88 -7.68
C ARG A 114 7.50 13.88 -8.16
N TYR A 115 7.34 12.62 -7.78
CA TYR A 115 8.30 11.59 -8.12
C TYR A 115 7.93 10.82 -9.38
N GLY A 116 6.65 10.48 -9.53
CA GLY A 116 6.14 9.69 -10.64
C GLY A 116 4.71 9.25 -10.40
N ARG A 117 4.27 8.30 -11.21
CA ARG A 117 2.94 7.69 -11.12
C ARG A 117 3.07 6.17 -11.12
N PHE A 118 2.25 5.51 -10.31
CA PHE A 118 2.14 4.06 -10.28
C PHE A 118 0.78 3.63 -10.81
N HIS A 119 0.78 2.72 -11.77
CA HIS A 119 -0.42 2.16 -12.37
C HIS A 119 -0.67 0.76 -11.86
N PHE A 120 -1.91 0.44 -11.55
CA PHE A 120 -2.33 -0.89 -11.13
C PHE A 120 -3.73 -1.22 -11.64
N THR A 121 -4.04 -2.51 -11.67
CA THR A 121 -5.36 -3.00 -12.09
C THR A 121 -6.04 -3.69 -10.91
N LEU A 122 -7.22 -3.23 -10.54
CA LEU A 122 -8.08 -3.84 -9.53
C LEU A 122 -9.44 -4.12 -10.15
N ASP A 123 -9.90 -5.36 -10.06
CA ASP A 123 -11.19 -5.82 -10.63
C ASP A 123 -11.36 -5.51 -12.13
N GLY A 124 -10.28 -5.67 -12.89
CA GLY A 124 -10.26 -5.40 -14.33
C GLY A 124 -10.27 -3.93 -14.72
N LYS A 125 -10.32 -3.00 -13.74
CA LYS A 125 -10.25 -1.54 -13.97
C LYS A 125 -8.87 -1.01 -13.64
N GLN A 126 -8.33 -0.17 -14.54
CA GLN A 126 -7.05 0.49 -14.33
C GLN A 126 -7.20 1.72 -13.43
N TYR A 127 -6.25 1.86 -12.51
CA TYR A 127 -6.10 3.00 -11.61
C TYR A 127 -4.67 3.52 -11.65
N GLY A 128 -4.46 4.73 -11.16
CA GLY A 128 -3.13 5.30 -11.02
C GLY A 128 -3.05 6.22 -9.82
N LEU A 129 -1.93 6.18 -9.12
CA LEU A 129 -1.65 7.08 -7.99
C LEU A 129 -0.38 7.88 -8.26
N GLU A 130 -0.46 9.18 -8.05
CA GLU A 130 0.71 10.05 -8.01
C GLU A 130 1.55 9.72 -6.79
N ILE A 131 2.84 9.63 -7.00
CA ILE A 131 3.83 9.37 -5.97
C ILE A 131 4.59 10.65 -5.68
N PHE A 132 4.76 10.92 -4.40
CA PHE A 132 5.47 12.08 -3.92
C PHE A 132 6.68 11.68 -3.09
N LYS A 133 7.61 12.61 -2.92
CA LYS A 133 8.77 12.44 -2.07
C LYS A 133 8.91 13.68 -1.19
N SER A 134 9.17 13.47 0.09
CA SER A 134 9.55 14.57 0.97
C SER A 134 10.91 15.13 0.55
N ILE A 135 11.11 16.43 0.72
CA ILE A 135 12.42 17.07 0.51
C ILE A 135 13.45 16.54 1.52
N LEU A 136 12.99 16.00 2.65
CA LEU A 136 13.82 15.59 3.79
C LEU A 136 13.91 14.06 3.98
N SER A 137 13.36 13.27 3.05
CA SER A 137 13.30 11.81 3.17
C SER A 137 13.42 11.14 1.82
N ASP A 138 14.05 9.96 1.78
CA ASP A 138 14.10 9.11 0.59
C ASP A 138 12.88 8.21 0.42
N MET A 139 12.01 8.16 1.42
CA MET A 139 10.75 7.41 1.34
C MET A 139 9.78 8.04 0.35
N LEU A 140 9.12 7.19 -0.42
CA LEU A 140 7.99 7.57 -1.25
C LEU A 140 6.75 7.73 -0.38
N PHE A 141 5.96 8.75 -0.70
CA PHE A 141 4.74 9.12 0.02
C PHE A 141 3.55 9.11 -0.93
N ILE A 142 2.54 8.32 -0.62
CA ILE A 142 1.35 8.13 -1.46
C ILE A 142 0.10 8.41 -0.61
N PRO A 143 -0.31 9.69 -0.50
CA PRO A 143 -1.58 10.04 0.13
C PRO A 143 -2.72 9.76 -0.85
N PHE A 144 -3.79 9.11 -0.40
CA PHE A 144 -4.92 8.77 -1.26
C PHE A 144 -6.27 8.84 -0.53
N LYS A 145 -7.32 8.97 -1.31
CA LYS A 145 -8.72 8.77 -0.90
C LYS A 145 -9.35 7.63 -1.66
N ASP A 146 -10.32 6.98 -1.04
CA ASP A 146 -11.15 5.94 -1.64
C ASP A 146 -12.59 6.00 -1.09
N LYS A 147 -13.48 5.13 -1.57
CA LYS A 147 -14.89 5.12 -1.17
C LYS A 147 -15.16 4.65 0.26
N THR A 148 -14.16 4.17 1.00
CA THR A 148 -14.30 3.82 2.43
C THR A 148 -14.18 5.05 3.34
N ASN A 149 -13.65 6.17 2.84
CA ASN A 149 -13.42 7.37 3.64
C ASN A 149 -14.73 7.96 4.17
N GLY A 150 -14.72 8.34 5.45
CA GLY A 150 -15.90 8.85 6.14
C GLY A 150 -16.92 7.78 6.55
N LYS A 151 -16.64 6.51 6.27
CA LYS A 151 -17.47 5.36 6.66
C LYS A 151 -16.68 4.37 7.54
N GLU A 152 -15.74 3.68 6.93
CA GLU A 152 -14.90 2.65 7.58
C GLU A 152 -13.48 3.15 7.84
N THR A 153 -13.03 4.18 7.10
CA THR A 153 -11.71 4.80 7.24
C THR A 153 -11.85 6.31 7.41
N TYR A 154 -10.75 6.96 7.84
CA TYR A 154 -10.74 8.39 8.12
C TYR A 154 -11.15 9.23 6.90
N GLU A 155 -12.04 10.19 7.10
CA GLU A 155 -12.58 11.05 6.01
C GLU A 155 -11.51 11.87 5.28
N GLY A 156 -10.43 12.23 5.97
CA GLY A 156 -9.29 12.97 5.43
C GLY A 156 -8.41 12.14 4.49
N GLY A 157 -8.67 10.84 4.33
CA GLY A 157 -7.88 9.92 3.52
C GLY A 157 -6.83 9.14 4.31
N ARG A 158 -6.06 8.34 3.59
CA ARG A 158 -5.00 7.47 4.14
C ARG A 158 -3.69 7.71 3.40
N TYR A 159 -2.61 7.19 3.97
CA TYR A 159 -1.27 7.28 3.44
C TYR A 159 -0.65 5.90 3.28
N ILE A 160 0.24 5.78 2.32
CA ILE A 160 1.17 4.66 2.18
C ILE A 160 2.55 5.26 2.05
N ASP A 161 3.50 4.75 2.84
CA ASP A 161 4.92 4.96 2.65
C ASP A 161 5.50 3.74 1.94
N ALA A 162 6.30 3.96 0.90
CA ALA A 162 6.87 2.90 0.09
C ALA A 162 8.35 3.15 -0.18
N GLU A 163 9.07 2.09 -0.50
CA GLU A 163 10.48 2.15 -0.88
C GLU A 163 10.66 2.05 -2.39
N ILE A 164 11.75 2.64 -2.88
CA ILE A 164 12.17 2.49 -4.27
C ILE A 164 13.04 1.24 -4.34
N LEU A 165 12.56 0.24 -5.06
CA LEU A 165 13.32 -0.97 -5.37
C LEU A 165 14.23 -0.76 -6.61
N PRO A 166 15.20 -1.66 -6.87
CA PRO A 166 15.99 -1.61 -8.10
C PRO A 166 15.11 -1.48 -9.36
N ASP A 167 15.65 -0.84 -10.40
CA ASP A 167 14.97 -0.58 -11.69
C ASP A 167 13.68 0.24 -11.55
N TYR A 168 13.62 1.12 -10.53
CA TYR A 168 12.46 1.95 -10.23
C TYR A 168 11.17 1.15 -10.00
N LYS A 169 11.30 -0.07 -9.50
CA LYS A 169 10.17 -0.88 -9.06
C LYS A 169 9.71 -0.44 -7.68
N MET A 170 8.48 -0.75 -7.37
CA MET A 170 7.91 -0.63 -6.03
C MET A 170 6.82 -1.67 -5.80
N ILE A 171 6.53 -1.90 -4.54
CA ILE A 171 5.33 -2.63 -4.09
C ILE A 171 4.37 -1.60 -3.52
N LEU A 172 3.19 -1.47 -4.14
CA LEU A 172 2.07 -0.73 -3.60
C LEU A 172 1.20 -1.70 -2.80
N ASP A 173 1.33 -1.67 -1.48
CA ASP A 173 0.58 -2.55 -0.58
C ASP A 173 -0.42 -1.75 0.24
N PHE A 174 -1.69 -1.84 -0.11
CA PHE A 174 -2.75 -1.16 0.63
C PHE A 174 -3.03 -1.79 2.01
N ASN A 175 -2.54 -3.00 2.30
CA ASN A 175 -2.60 -3.57 3.65
C ASN A 175 -1.75 -2.77 4.65
N MET A 176 -0.82 -1.96 4.15
CA MET A 176 -0.02 -1.03 4.94
C MET A 176 -0.55 0.42 4.88
N ALA A 177 -1.75 0.64 4.33
CA ALA A 177 -2.36 1.96 4.34
C ALA A 177 -2.75 2.37 5.77
N TYR A 178 -2.45 3.62 6.15
CA TYR A 178 -2.64 4.10 7.51
C TYR A 178 -3.30 5.48 7.58
N HIS A 179 -3.95 5.77 8.70
CA HIS A 179 -4.51 7.09 8.96
C HIS A 179 -3.40 8.07 9.40
N PRO A 180 -3.46 9.32 8.94
CA PRO A 180 -2.58 10.37 9.42
C PRO A 180 -2.82 10.66 10.91
N SER A 181 -1.80 11.18 11.60
CA SER A 181 -1.88 11.48 13.04
C SER A 181 -3.02 12.44 13.41
N CYS A 182 -3.47 13.27 12.49
CA CYS A 182 -4.61 14.17 12.71
C CYS A 182 -5.97 13.44 12.81
N ALA A 183 -6.04 12.19 12.38
CA ALA A 183 -7.21 11.33 12.63
C ALA A 183 -7.38 10.97 14.11
N TYR A 184 -6.33 11.13 14.91
CA TYR A 184 -6.29 10.79 16.34
C TYR A 184 -6.11 11.98 17.25
N SER A 185 -5.60 13.10 16.73
CA SER A 185 -5.37 14.31 17.53
C SER A 185 -5.29 15.55 16.63
N GLU A 186 -6.10 16.53 16.97
CA GLU A 186 -6.15 17.82 16.29
C GLU A 186 -4.84 18.63 16.35
N LYS A 187 -3.90 18.24 17.23
CA LYS A 187 -2.59 18.90 17.33
C LYS A 187 -1.71 18.70 16.09
N PHE A 188 -2.00 17.68 15.28
CA PHE A 188 -1.19 17.34 14.12
C PHE A 188 -1.66 18.06 12.85
N ILE A 189 -0.67 18.46 12.05
CA ILE A 189 -0.88 19.09 10.74
C ILE A 189 -0.54 18.05 9.67
N CYS A 190 -1.58 17.56 9.00
CA CYS A 190 -1.48 16.50 7.98
C CYS A 190 -1.91 17.03 6.61
N VAL A 191 -1.29 16.56 5.56
CA VAL A 191 -1.66 16.92 4.19
C VAL A 191 -2.96 16.22 3.80
N LEU A 192 -3.78 16.89 2.99
CA LEU A 192 -4.94 16.27 2.37
C LEU A 192 -4.49 15.62 1.05
N PRO A 193 -4.91 14.37 0.76
CA PRO A 193 -4.63 13.74 -0.52
C PRO A 193 -5.08 14.62 -1.69
N PRO A 194 -4.28 14.72 -2.75
CA PRO A 194 -4.65 15.51 -3.91
C PRO A 194 -5.76 14.81 -4.69
N ARG A 195 -6.49 15.58 -5.49
CA ARG A 195 -7.66 15.08 -6.24
C ARG A 195 -7.30 13.92 -7.18
N GLU A 196 -6.12 13.97 -7.80
CA GLU A 196 -5.60 12.92 -8.69
C GLU A 196 -5.36 11.58 -7.99
N ASN A 197 -5.27 11.55 -6.66
CA ASN A 197 -5.16 10.34 -5.83
C ASN A 197 -6.49 9.95 -5.17
N THR A 198 -7.61 10.29 -5.80
CA THR A 198 -8.93 9.82 -5.35
C THR A 198 -9.34 8.61 -6.19
N LEU A 199 -9.45 7.44 -5.54
CA LEU A 199 -9.84 6.19 -6.17
C LEU A 199 -11.37 6.02 -6.11
N ASP A 200 -11.98 5.79 -7.27
CA ASP A 200 -13.43 5.52 -7.39
C ASP A 200 -13.75 4.03 -7.11
N VAL A 201 -13.21 3.50 -6.01
CA VAL A 201 -13.39 2.12 -5.53
C VAL A 201 -13.21 2.08 -4.01
N GLU A 202 -13.73 1.05 -3.34
CA GLU A 202 -13.46 0.79 -1.93
C GLU A 202 -12.19 -0.03 -1.78
N ILE A 203 -11.21 0.49 -1.04
CA ILE A 203 -9.97 -0.22 -0.68
C ILE A 203 -10.11 -0.74 0.75
N ARG A 204 -10.65 -1.95 0.87
CA ARG A 204 -10.86 -2.61 2.18
C ARG A 204 -9.60 -3.37 2.61
N ALA A 205 -8.51 -2.63 2.77
CA ALA A 205 -7.21 -3.08 3.26
C ALA A 205 -6.59 -1.99 4.14
N GLY A 206 -5.66 -2.34 5.03
CA GLY A 206 -4.97 -1.41 5.92
C GLY A 206 -5.80 -0.98 7.12
N GLU A 207 -5.49 0.18 7.66
CA GLU A 207 -6.05 0.70 8.91
C GLU A 207 -7.51 1.13 8.76
N LYS A 208 -8.33 0.82 9.78
CA LYS A 208 -9.75 1.18 9.92
C LYS A 208 -9.95 2.16 11.06
N LEU A 209 -11.06 2.89 11.06
CA LEU A 209 -11.50 3.66 12.23
C LEU A 209 -11.71 2.76 13.45
N LEU A 210 -11.32 3.25 14.62
CA LEU A 210 -11.57 2.56 15.90
C LEU A 210 -13.08 2.44 16.15
N ASN A 211 -13.82 3.49 15.85
CA ASN A 211 -15.27 3.54 15.89
C ASN A 211 -15.79 4.17 14.59
N PRO A 212 -16.57 3.46 13.76
CA PRO A 212 -17.05 3.96 12.45
C PRO A 212 -17.96 5.19 12.53
N HIS A 213 -18.36 5.63 13.73
CA HIS A 213 -19.28 6.74 13.97
C HIS A 213 -18.69 7.88 14.82
N GLN A 214 -17.37 7.93 15.02
CA GLN A 214 -16.72 9.11 15.59
C GLN A 214 -16.21 10.02 14.46
N PRO A 215 -16.73 11.28 14.41
CA PRO A 215 -16.23 12.29 13.50
C PRO A 215 -14.79 12.69 13.85
#